data_1f8fc5ce92db3b6023fec071979b541a
#
_entry.id   1f8fc5ce92db3b6023fec071979b541a
#
_cell.length_a   1.000
_cell.length_b   1.000
_cell.length_c   1.000
_cell.angle_alpha   90.00
_cell.angle_beta   90.00
_cell.angle_gamma   90.00
#
_symmetry.space_group_name_H-M   'P 1'
#
loop_
_entity.id
_entity.type
_entity.pdbx_description
1 polymer ?
#
loop_
_entity_poly.entity_id
_entity_poly.type
_entity_poly.pdbx_seq_one_letter_code
_entity_poly.pdbx_strand_id
1 'polypeptide(L)'
;LDDCVMLADMEPDFGEMDSMVKEMEEPLRALMGTFLEISGSNDYADNQYQKAKEYHAVIYANADAFAAIAYDFVDAVGEMGDVRMAEEENRLKEEGMLINYNASRAISIGREVLDEAYAQGIDDWNLNELDLTEIRKLHDELVAVVADFDAATADNDQLVKESLSNSRPFDGLLDGLIDALEWIMKQVESGELPDMSGSGAPLGSLEHFSYVLGQCIDRYNTVFVD
;
A
#
# COMPACT_ATOMS: atom_id res chain seq x y z
N LEU A 1 -2.38 -15.88 16.48
CA LEU A 1 -3.15 -14.88 17.23
C LEU A 1 -2.60 -14.68 18.65
N ASP A 2 -2.37 -15.77 19.41
CA ASP A 2 -1.83 -15.68 20.78
C ASP A 2 -0.48 -14.93 20.82
N ASP A 3 0.39 -15.18 19.86
CA ASP A 3 1.68 -14.48 19.76
C ASP A 3 1.49 -12.98 19.48
N CYS A 4 0.50 -12.59 18.67
CA CYS A 4 0.21 -11.16 18.40
C CYS A 4 -0.26 -10.45 19.67
N VAL A 5 -1.17 -11.09 20.42
CA VAL A 5 -1.67 -10.52 21.70
C VAL A 5 -0.55 -10.43 22.74
N MET A 6 0.31 -11.45 22.80
CA MET A 6 1.49 -11.43 23.69
C MET A 6 2.46 -10.32 23.31
N LEU A 7 2.72 -10.10 22.02
CA LEU A 7 3.61 -9.03 21.54
C LEU A 7 3.05 -7.64 21.85
N ALA A 8 1.73 -7.47 21.82
CA ALA A 8 1.07 -6.22 22.19
C ALA A 8 1.17 -5.87 23.71
N ASP A 9 1.74 -6.76 24.54
CA ASP A 9 2.09 -6.51 25.94
C ASP A 9 3.60 -6.27 26.15
N MET A 10 4.39 -6.24 25.07
CA MET A 10 5.84 -6.15 25.14
C MET A 10 6.35 -4.80 24.61
N GLU A 11 7.56 -4.43 24.99
CA GLU A 11 8.28 -3.30 24.39
C GLU A 11 8.81 -3.67 22.98
N PRO A 12 8.78 -2.74 22.00
CA PRO A 12 8.35 -1.35 22.15
C PRO A 12 6.82 -1.20 22.20
N ASP A 13 6.33 -0.27 23.06
CA ASP A 13 4.91 0.08 23.16
C ASP A 13 4.46 0.88 21.92
N PHE A 14 3.46 0.36 21.20
CA PHE A 14 2.82 1.01 20.05
C PHE A 14 1.48 1.68 20.42
N GLY A 15 1.18 1.81 21.71
CA GLY A 15 0.06 2.59 22.24
C GLY A 15 -1.31 2.07 21.80
N GLU A 16 -2.01 2.86 20.97
CA GLU A 16 -3.36 2.54 20.53
C GLU A 16 -3.39 1.28 19.66
N MET A 17 -2.39 1.03 18.84
CA MET A 17 -2.30 -0.17 18.00
C MET A 17 -2.22 -1.46 18.84
N ASP A 18 -1.50 -1.45 19.95
CA ASP A 18 -1.46 -2.60 20.88
C ASP A 18 -2.83 -2.88 21.50
N SER A 19 -3.58 -1.82 21.76
CA SER A 19 -4.97 -1.93 22.24
C SER A 19 -5.88 -2.52 21.18
N MET A 20 -5.77 -2.07 19.93
CA MET A 20 -6.54 -2.60 18.78
C MET A 20 -6.26 -4.09 18.55
N VAL A 21 -4.99 -4.54 18.64
CA VAL A 21 -4.62 -5.97 18.54
C VAL A 21 -5.34 -6.79 19.61
N LYS A 22 -5.41 -6.31 20.85
CA LYS A 22 -6.11 -6.99 21.95
C LYS A 22 -7.63 -6.99 21.76
N GLU A 23 -8.20 -5.89 21.25
CA GLU A 23 -9.63 -5.78 20.97
C GLU A 23 -10.08 -6.68 19.81
N MET A 24 -9.21 -6.92 18.82
CA MET A 24 -9.46 -7.85 17.72
C MET A 24 -9.47 -9.31 18.16
N GLU A 25 -8.90 -9.67 19.33
CA GLU A 25 -8.70 -11.06 19.74
C GLU A 25 -10.01 -11.85 19.79
N GLU A 26 -11.01 -11.33 20.50
CA GLU A 26 -12.27 -12.07 20.73
C GLU A 26 -13.05 -12.31 19.42
N PRO A 27 -13.36 -11.27 18.61
CA PRO A 27 -14.09 -11.47 17.36
C PRO A 27 -13.31 -12.31 16.34
N LEU A 28 -11.99 -12.14 16.21
CA LEU A 28 -11.18 -12.94 15.30
C LEU A 28 -11.11 -14.41 15.75
N ARG A 29 -10.99 -14.68 17.03
CA ARG A 29 -10.97 -16.05 17.58
C ARG A 29 -12.30 -16.75 17.33
N ALA A 30 -13.42 -16.05 17.49
CA ALA A 30 -14.76 -16.59 17.19
C ALA A 30 -14.91 -16.92 15.69
N LEU A 31 -14.47 -16.04 14.80
CA LEU A 31 -14.47 -16.25 13.35
C LEU A 31 -13.60 -17.44 12.96
N MET A 32 -12.34 -17.47 13.40
CA MET A 32 -11.41 -18.56 13.10
C MET A 32 -11.93 -19.92 13.58
N GLY A 33 -12.46 -19.99 14.81
CA GLY A 33 -13.06 -21.21 15.35
C GLY A 33 -14.22 -21.71 14.49
N THR A 34 -15.11 -20.79 14.10
CA THR A 34 -16.26 -21.11 13.24
C THR A 34 -15.84 -21.59 11.86
N PHE A 35 -14.86 -20.95 11.22
CA PHE A 35 -14.36 -21.37 9.91
C PHE A 35 -13.64 -22.72 9.96
N LEU A 36 -12.92 -23.01 11.04
CA LEU A 36 -12.32 -24.34 11.26
C LEU A 36 -13.38 -25.44 11.43
N GLU A 37 -14.47 -25.17 12.17
CA GLU A 37 -15.58 -26.10 12.28
C GLU A 37 -16.24 -26.35 10.93
N ILE A 38 -16.53 -25.31 10.14
CA ILE A 38 -17.12 -25.41 8.81
C ILE A 38 -16.23 -26.24 7.88
N SER A 39 -14.92 -26.01 7.90
CA SER A 39 -13.98 -26.74 7.03
C SER A 39 -13.80 -28.20 7.42
N GLY A 40 -14.04 -28.55 8.66
CA GLY A 40 -13.93 -29.91 9.20
C GLY A 40 -15.24 -30.72 9.18
N SER A 41 -16.36 -30.12 8.76
CA SER A 41 -17.69 -30.69 8.91
C SER A 41 -18.48 -30.65 7.60
N ASN A 42 -19.31 -31.68 7.37
CA ASN A 42 -20.28 -31.72 6.27
C ASN A 42 -21.72 -31.70 6.78
N ASP A 43 -21.96 -31.40 8.05
CA ASP A 43 -23.26 -31.45 8.71
C ASP A 43 -24.09 -30.18 8.61
N TYR A 44 -23.57 -29.14 7.92
CA TYR A 44 -24.23 -27.84 7.77
C TYR A 44 -25.57 -27.90 7.05
N ALA A 45 -25.79 -28.93 6.20
CA ALA A 45 -27.05 -29.15 5.48
C ALA A 45 -28.08 -29.96 6.29
N ASP A 46 -27.67 -30.59 7.37
CA ASP A 46 -28.54 -31.44 8.18
C ASP A 46 -29.55 -30.61 9.00
N ASN A 47 -30.63 -31.26 9.41
CA ASN A 47 -31.65 -30.64 10.26
C ASN A 47 -32.12 -29.25 9.78
N GLN A 48 -32.50 -29.16 8.50
CA GLN A 48 -32.99 -27.91 7.89
C GLN A 48 -31.96 -26.74 8.00
N TYR A 49 -30.70 -27.05 7.83
CA TYR A 49 -29.59 -26.09 7.91
C TYR A 49 -29.42 -25.43 9.28
N GLN A 50 -29.81 -26.12 10.34
CA GLN A 50 -29.72 -25.59 11.70
C GLN A 50 -28.27 -25.17 12.04
N LYS A 51 -27.28 -26.04 11.74
CA LYS A 51 -25.88 -25.76 11.99
C LYS A 51 -25.36 -24.58 11.16
N ALA A 52 -25.77 -24.50 9.88
CA ALA A 52 -25.43 -23.36 9.03
C ALA A 52 -25.96 -22.03 9.58
N LYS A 53 -27.16 -22.04 10.19
CA LYS A 53 -27.74 -20.84 10.83
C LYS A 53 -26.95 -20.44 12.08
N GLU A 54 -26.49 -21.41 12.85
CA GLU A 54 -25.63 -21.17 14.03
C GLU A 54 -24.29 -20.55 13.60
N TYR A 55 -23.62 -21.12 12.60
CA TYR A 55 -22.40 -20.55 12.01
C TYR A 55 -22.62 -19.13 11.48
N HIS A 56 -23.68 -18.91 10.72
CA HIS A 56 -24.01 -17.60 10.20
C HIS A 56 -24.21 -16.57 11.31
N ALA A 57 -24.88 -16.94 12.40
CA ALA A 57 -25.08 -16.03 13.53
C ALA A 57 -23.75 -15.61 14.19
N VAL A 58 -22.80 -16.54 14.35
CA VAL A 58 -21.47 -16.22 14.90
C VAL A 58 -20.69 -15.35 13.93
N ILE A 59 -20.66 -15.70 12.64
CA ILE A 59 -19.96 -14.92 11.61
C ILE A 59 -20.52 -13.50 11.55
N TYR A 60 -21.85 -13.36 11.47
CA TYR A 60 -22.51 -12.06 11.38
C TYR A 60 -22.24 -11.17 12.60
N ALA A 61 -22.25 -11.75 13.81
CA ALA A 61 -22.01 -11.00 15.04
C ALA A 61 -20.55 -10.50 15.19
N ASN A 62 -19.58 -11.22 14.61
CA ASN A 62 -18.17 -10.93 14.82
C ASN A 62 -17.47 -10.30 13.61
N ALA A 63 -18.01 -10.45 12.39
CA ALA A 63 -17.38 -9.94 11.20
C ALA A 63 -17.31 -8.40 11.19
N ASP A 64 -18.42 -7.73 11.48
CA ASP A 64 -18.46 -6.26 11.50
C ASP A 64 -17.61 -5.70 12.64
N ALA A 65 -17.64 -6.35 13.82
CA ALA A 65 -16.84 -5.93 14.97
C ALA A 65 -15.33 -6.07 14.69
N PHE A 66 -14.92 -7.18 14.09
CA PHE A 66 -13.54 -7.39 13.68
C PHE A 66 -13.12 -6.40 12.58
N ALA A 67 -13.94 -6.25 11.54
CA ALA A 67 -13.62 -5.39 10.39
C ALA A 67 -13.43 -3.92 10.81
N ALA A 68 -14.28 -3.40 11.70
CA ALA A 68 -14.16 -2.02 12.16
C ALA A 68 -12.79 -1.77 12.83
N ILE A 69 -12.39 -2.64 13.78
CA ILE A 69 -11.10 -2.50 14.47
C ILE A 69 -9.93 -2.74 13.51
N ALA A 70 -10.06 -3.71 12.58
CA ALA A 70 -9.01 -4.04 11.63
C ALA A 70 -8.75 -2.90 10.63
N TYR A 71 -9.78 -2.18 10.19
CA TYR A 71 -9.60 -0.99 9.36
C TYR A 71 -8.89 0.13 10.12
N ASP A 72 -9.34 0.45 11.33
CA ASP A 72 -8.69 1.47 12.18
C ASP A 72 -7.22 1.10 12.47
N PHE A 73 -6.93 -0.20 12.67
CA PHE A 73 -5.56 -0.68 12.87
C PHE A 73 -4.69 -0.50 11.61
N VAL A 74 -5.23 -0.82 10.44
CA VAL A 74 -4.50 -0.64 9.16
C VAL A 74 -4.22 0.84 8.92
N ASP A 75 -5.19 1.72 9.18
CA ASP A 75 -5.02 3.17 9.06
C ASP A 75 -3.96 3.69 10.03
N ALA A 76 -3.97 3.26 11.29
CA ALA A 76 -2.96 3.65 12.29
C ALA A 76 -1.54 3.19 11.91
N VAL A 77 -1.41 1.96 11.35
CA VAL A 77 -0.12 1.46 10.82
C VAL A 77 0.33 2.29 9.62
N GLY A 78 -0.60 2.68 8.74
CA GLY A 78 -0.33 3.57 7.61
C GLY A 78 0.22 4.92 8.07
N GLU A 79 -0.49 5.60 8.97
CA GLU A 79 -0.06 6.89 9.54
C GLU A 79 1.33 6.81 10.20
N MET A 80 1.59 5.76 10.96
CA MET A 80 2.92 5.55 11.55
C MET A 80 3.99 5.33 10.49
N GLY A 81 3.66 4.62 9.41
CA GLY A 81 4.53 4.41 8.26
C GLY A 81 4.89 5.72 7.57
N ASP A 82 3.92 6.58 7.35
CA ASP A 82 4.10 7.89 6.71
C ASP A 82 4.98 8.83 7.54
N VAL A 83 4.76 8.89 8.86
CA VAL A 83 5.61 9.67 9.76
C VAL A 83 7.07 9.19 9.70
N ARG A 84 7.29 7.89 9.79
CA ARG A 84 8.64 7.31 9.72
C ARG A 84 9.30 7.56 8.36
N MET A 85 8.53 7.47 7.28
CA MET A 85 9.04 7.73 5.94
C MET A 85 9.45 9.19 5.77
N ALA A 86 8.64 10.14 6.26
CA ALA A 86 8.98 11.56 6.24
C ALA A 86 10.23 11.88 7.09
N GLU A 87 10.39 11.26 8.26
CA GLU A 87 11.57 11.38 9.10
C GLU A 87 12.83 10.85 8.38
N GLU A 88 12.71 9.68 7.74
CA GLU A 88 13.80 9.06 6.98
C GLU A 88 14.18 9.90 5.76
N GLU A 89 13.24 10.40 4.99
CA GLU A 89 13.50 11.31 3.87
C GLU A 89 14.24 12.57 4.32
N ASN A 90 13.84 13.18 5.44
CA ASN A 90 14.52 14.33 6.00
C ASN A 90 15.98 13.98 6.39
N ARG A 91 16.18 12.83 7.04
CA ARG A 91 17.52 12.35 7.41
C ARG A 91 18.40 12.13 6.17
N LEU A 92 17.89 11.44 5.17
CA LEU A 92 18.62 11.17 3.92
C LEU A 92 19.02 12.46 3.21
N LYS A 93 18.12 13.44 3.20
CA LYS A 93 18.38 14.76 2.62
C LYS A 93 19.45 15.52 3.37
N GLU A 94 19.40 15.56 4.71
CA GLU A 94 20.38 16.21 5.56
C GLU A 94 21.77 15.55 5.45
N GLU A 95 21.83 14.25 5.36
CA GLU A 95 23.05 13.48 5.14
C GLU A 95 23.56 13.59 3.69
N GLY A 96 22.75 14.14 2.77
CA GLY A 96 23.07 14.27 1.36
C GLY A 96 23.14 12.92 0.65
N MET A 97 22.33 11.95 1.06
CA MET A 97 22.13 10.63 0.42
C MET A 97 21.11 10.78 -0.70
N LEU A 98 21.49 11.50 -1.76
CA LEU A 98 20.56 12.02 -2.77
C LEU A 98 19.90 10.94 -3.62
N ILE A 99 20.60 9.83 -3.89
CA ILE A 99 20.03 8.72 -4.67
C ILE A 99 18.93 8.05 -3.85
N ASN A 100 19.23 7.70 -2.61
CA ASN A 100 18.26 7.08 -1.70
C ASN A 100 17.08 8.02 -1.43
N TYR A 101 17.36 9.30 -1.13
CA TYR A 101 16.32 10.31 -0.89
C TYR A 101 15.35 10.44 -2.07
N ASN A 102 15.87 10.61 -3.30
CA ASN A 102 15.00 10.81 -4.46
C ASN A 102 14.23 9.54 -4.82
N ALA A 103 14.81 8.35 -4.61
CA ALA A 103 14.09 7.08 -4.79
C ALA A 103 12.94 6.94 -3.77
N SER A 104 13.19 7.24 -2.48
CA SER A 104 12.17 7.24 -1.43
C SER A 104 11.07 8.24 -1.74
N ARG A 105 11.41 9.49 -2.08
CA ARG A 105 10.43 10.54 -2.39
C ARG A 105 9.57 10.20 -3.60
N ALA A 106 10.14 9.60 -4.65
CA ALA A 106 9.36 9.15 -5.81
C ALA A 106 8.32 8.09 -5.43
N ILE A 107 8.66 7.18 -4.52
CA ILE A 107 7.73 6.17 -3.99
C ILE A 107 6.65 6.83 -3.12
N SER A 108 7.01 7.80 -2.27
CA SER A 108 6.06 8.56 -1.45
C SER A 108 5.05 9.30 -2.32
N ILE A 109 5.51 9.99 -3.37
CA ILE A 109 4.61 10.64 -4.34
C ILE A 109 3.68 9.63 -5.02
N GLY A 110 4.19 8.44 -5.36
CA GLY A 110 3.36 7.37 -5.92
C GLY A 110 2.23 6.93 -4.97
N ARG A 111 2.49 6.90 -3.66
CA ARG A 111 1.46 6.64 -2.64
C ARG A 111 0.48 7.80 -2.53
N GLU A 112 0.97 9.04 -2.47
CA GLU A 112 0.13 10.24 -2.43
C GLU A 112 -0.84 10.30 -3.62
N VAL A 113 -0.45 9.83 -4.80
CA VAL A 113 -1.34 9.71 -5.97
C VAL A 113 -2.49 8.74 -5.72
N LEU A 114 -2.22 7.57 -5.14
CA LEU A 114 -3.27 6.60 -4.80
C LEU A 114 -4.18 7.13 -3.69
N ASP A 115 -3.60 7.73 -2.66
CA ASP A 115 -4.33 8.30 -1.53
C ASP A 115 -5.26 9.43 -1.99
N GLU A 116 -4.80 10.30 -2.89
CA GLU A 116 -5.63 11.35 -3.49
C GLU A 116 -6.80 10.76 -4.30
N ALA A 117 -6.56 9.72 -5.11
CA ALA A 117 -7.62 9.06 -5.85
C ALA A 117 -8.67 8.43 -4.91
N TYR A 118 -8.22 7.72 -3.87
CA TYR A 118 -9.11 7.10 -2.89
C TYR A 118 -9.84 8.13 -2.02
N ALA A 119 -9.20 9.24 -1.65
CA ALA A 119 -9.84 10.33 -0.93
C ALA A 119 -10.99 10.99 -1.73
N GLN A 120 -10.89 10.98 -3.06
CA GLN A 120 -11.99 11.40 -3.95
C GLN A 120 -13.06 10.30 -4.15
N GLY A 121 -12.89 9.11 -3.57
CA GLY A 121 -13.80 7.97 -3.75
C GLY A 121 -13.68 7.30 -5.13
N ILE A 122 -12.51 7.42 -5.76
CA ILE A 122 -12.24 6.89 -7.10
C ILE A 122 -11.66 5.48 -7.01
N ASP A 123 -12.17 4.62 -7.88
CA ASP A 123 -11.62 3.32 -8.22
C ASP A 123 -11.56 3.14 -9.76
N ASP A 124 -11.18 1.97 -10.24
CA ASP A 124 -11.08 1.72 -11.69
C ASP A 124 -12.44 1.71 -12.42
N TRP A 125 -13.56 1.63 -11.70
CA TRP A 125 -14.91 1.61 -12.27
C TRP A 125 -15.51 3.01 -12.44
N ASN A 126 -14.94 4.03 -11.80
CA ASN A 126 -15.34 5.43 -11.93
C ASN A 126 -14.14 6.36 -12.18
N LEU A 127 -13.03 5.84 -12.67
CA LEU A 127 -11.78 6.56 -12.87
C LEU A 127 -11.92 7.84 -13.69
N ASN A 128 -12.85 7.88 -14.64
CA ASN A 128 -13.16 9.05 -15.46
C ASN A 128 -13.75 10.24 -14.67
N GLU A 129 -14.09 10.06 -13.40
CA GLU A 129 -14.57 11.12 -12.50
C GLU A 129 -13.43 11.74 -11.65
N LEU A 130 -12.19 11.25 -11.75
CA LEU A 130 -11.04 11.74 -11.00
C LEU A 130 -10.74 13.20 -11.34
N ASP A 131 -10.69 14.06 -10.33
CA ASP A 131 -10.16 15.42 -10.48
C ASP A 131 -8.63 15.38 -10.55
N LEU A 132 -8.10 15.78 -11.69
CA LEU A 132 -6.67 15.77 -11.97
C LEU A 132 -5.91 16.97 -11.38
N THR A 133 -6.55 17.86 -10.66
CA THR A 133 -5.92 19.11 -10.18
C THR A 133 -4.70 18.84 -9.29
N GLU A 134 -4.85 17.99 -8.30
CA GLU A 134 -3.76 17.60 -7.39
C GLU A 134 -2.85 16.56 -8.04
N ILE A 135 -3.42 15.62 -8.77
CA ILE A 135 -2.68 14.58 -9.52
C ILE A 135 -1.63 15.20 -10.47
N ARG A 136 -1.96 16.31 -11.14
CA ARG A 136 -1.00 17.02 -12.02
C ARG A 136 0.17 17.62 -11.25
N LYS A 137 -0.06 18.12 -10.03
CA LYS A 137 1.03 18.65 -9.18
C LYS A 137 1.95 17.51 -8.72
N LEU A 138 1.35 16.39 -8.29
CA LEU A 138 2.10 15.20 -7.91
C LEU A 138 2.91 14.65 -9.10
N HIS A 139 2.34 14.66 -10.31
CA HIS A 139 3.05 14.29 -11.53
C HIS A 139 4.26 15.19 -11.78
N ASP A 140 4.07 16.52 -11.74
CA ASP A 140 5.16 17.46 -11.98
C ASP A 140 6.27 17.32 -10.93
N GLU A 141 5.92 17.06 -9.67
CA GLU A 141 6.88 16.77 -8.61
C GLU A 141 7.61 15.44 -8.85
N LEU A 142 6.89 14.38 -9.23
CA LEU A 142 7.48 13.07 -9.55
C LEU A 142 8.50 13.18 -10.67
N VAL A 143 8.17 13.89 -11.76
CA VAL A 143 9.09 14.12 -12.88
C VAL A 143 10.36 14.85 -12.41
N ALA A 144 10.21 15.88 -11.57
CA ALA A 144 11.36 16.59 -11.03
C ALA A 144 12.25 15.71 -10.13
N VAL A 145 11.64 14.94 -9.25
CA VAL A 145 12.35 14.02 -8.33
C VAL A 145 13.08 12.90 -9.08
N VAL A 146 12.46 12.34 -10.13
CA VAL A 146 13.12 11.32 -10.97
C VAL A 146 14.28 11.92 -11.77
N ALA A 147 14.15 13.16 -12.27
CA ALA A 147 15.27 13.85 -12.91
C ALA A 147 16.44 14.11 -11.94
N ASP A 148 16.15 14.47 -10.68
CA ASP A 148 17.17 14.64 -9.64
C ASP A 148 17.81 13.28 -9.25
N PHE A 149 17.04 12.20 -9.25
CA PHE A 149 17.55 10.83 -9.08
C PHE A 149 18.53 10.46 -10.18
N ASP A 150 18.18 10.72 -11.45
CA ASP A 150 19.03 10.44 -12.60
C ASP A 150 20.31 11.25 -12.55
N ALA A 151 20.23 12.53 -12.18
CA ALA A 151 21.40 13.38 -12.00
C ALA A 151 22.32 12.86 -10.89
N ALA A 152 21.76 12.43 -9.77
CA ALA A 152 22.51 11.86 -8.64
C ALA A 152 23.18 10.53 -9.02
N THR A 153 22.50 9.65 -9.75
CA THR A 153 23.08 8.37 -10.21
C THR A 153 24.11 8.51 -11.32
N ALA A 154 24.12 9.65 -12.04
CA ALA A 154 25.18 9.98 -13.01
C ALA A 154 26.47 10.50 -12.33
N ASP A 155 26.41 10.88 -11.06
CA ASP A 155 27.56 11.36 -10.28
C ASP A 155 28.27 10.19 -9.58
N ASN A 156 29.50 9.90 -10.00
CA ASN A 156 30.31 8.83 -9.39
C ASN A 156 30.64 9.07 -7.92
N ASP A 157 30.81 10.31 -7.49
CA ASP A 157 31.10 10.61 -6.08
C ASP A 157 29.86 10.31 -5.21
N GLN A 158 28.68 10.59 -5.74
CA GLN A 158 27.41 10.24 -5.08
C GLN A 158 27.21 8.72 -4.99
N LEU A 159 27.47 7.98 -6.09
CA LEU A 159 27.39 6.51 -6.08
C LEU A 159 28.34 5.90 -5.02
N VAL A 160 29.58 6.40 -4.94
CA VAL A 160 30.56 5.94 -3.94
C VAL A 160 30.09 6.27 -2.53
N LYS A 161 29.56 7.48 -2.32
CA LYS A 161 29.04 7.92 -1.02
C LYS A 161 27.92 7.01 -0.51
N GLU A 162 27.02 6.60 -1.39
CA GLU A 162 25.88 5.73 -1.08
C GLU A 162 26.19 4.23 -1.26
N SER A 163 27.47 3.88 -1.46
CA SER A 163 27.96 2.50 -1.60
C SER A 163 27.30 1.73 -2.75
N LEU A 164 26.85 2.44 -3.78
CA LEU A 164 26.21 1.86 -4.97
C LEU A 164 27.26 1.55 -6.03
N SER A 165 27.23 0.32 -6.57
CA SER A 165 28.11 -0.13 -7.64
C SER A 165 27.49 -0.03 -9.04
N ASN A 166 26.18 0.27 -9.12
CA ASN A 166 25.41 0.36 -10.33
C ASN A 166 24.84 1.78 -10.52
N SER A 167 25.11 2.40 -11.66
CA SER A 167 24.56 3.71 -12.04
C SER A 167 23.10 3.66 -12.50
N ARG A 168 22.48 2.48 -12.53
CA ARG A 168 21.05 2.29 -12.85
C ARG A 168 20.39 1.40 -11.80
N PRO A 169 20.34 1.83 -10.54
CA PRO A 169 19.87 0.97 -9.45
C PRO A 169 18.39 0.56 -9.61
N PHE A 170 17.57 1.36 -10.30
CA PHE A 170 16.14 1.09 -10.52
C PHE A 170 15.82 0.58 -11.94
N ASP A 171 16.80 0.48 -12.85
CA ASP A 171 16.62 -0.07 -14.21
C ASP A 171 15.44 0.54 -15.00
N GLY A 172 15.10 1.83 -14.76
CA GLY A 172 14.01 2.55 -15.42
C GLY A 172 12.62 2.34 -14.77
N LEU A 173 12.52 1.73 -13.59
CA LEU A 173 11.25 1.55 -12.89
C LEU A 173 10.62 2.88 -12.47
N LEU A 174 11.43 3.90 -12.11
CA LEU A 174 10.91 5.23 -11.77
C LEU A 174 10.33 5.95 -13.00
N ASP A 175 10.96 5.79 -14.17
CA ASP A 175 10.38 6.27 -15.44
C ASP A 175 9.05 5.54 -15.71
N GLY A 176 9.00 4.23 -15.46
CA GLY A 176 7.79 3.43 -15.58
C GLY A 176 6.65 3.90 -14.65
N LEU A 177 6.99 4.46 -13.47
CA LEU A 177 6.00 5.04 -12.56
C LEU A 177 5.42 6.34 -13.12
N ILE A 178 6.25 7.20 -13.74
CA ILE A 178 5.80 8.40 -14.46
C ILE A 178 4.86 7.98 -15.60
N ASP A 179 5.31 7.04 -16.45
CA ASP A 179 4.52 6.56 -17.58
C ASP A 179 3.15 6.02 -17.13
N ALA A 180 3.11 5.26 -16.02
CA ALA A 180 1.87 4.73 -15.49
C ALA A 180 0.92 5.84 -15.01
N LEU A 181 1.44 6.91 -14.41
CA LEU A 181 0.65 8.08 -14.01
C LEU A 181 0.14 8.86 -15.21
N GLU A 182 0.97 9.05 -16.24
CA GLU A 182 0.56 9.70 -17.49
C GLU A 182 -0.55 8.92 -18.20
N TRP A 183 -0.51 7.57 -18.14
CA TRP A 183 -1.58 6.74 -18.67
C TRP A 183 -2.90 6.92 -17.91
N ILE A 184 -2.88 7.06 -16.58
CA ILE A 184 -4.07 7.40 -15.79
C ILE A 184 -4.63 8.75 -16.23
N MET A 185 -3.79 9.78 -16.27
CA MET A 185 -4.21 11.13 -16.66
C MET A 185 -4.84 11.14 -18.07
N LYS A 186 -4.24 10.43 -19.00
CA LYS A 186 -4.75 10.30 -20.36
C LYS A 186 -6.10 9.54 -20.39
N GLN A 187 -6.24 8.50 -19.58
CA GLN A 187 -7.49 7.74 -19.47
C GLN A 187 -8.62 8.62 -18.97
N VAL A 188 -8.38 9.38 -17.90
CA VAL A 188 -9.33 10.35 -17.33
C VAL A 188 -9.71 11.42 -18.35
N GLU A 189 -8.73 12.01 -19.05
CA GLU A 189 -8.96 13.03 -20.08
C GLU A 189 -9.75 12.50 -21.28
N SER A 190 -9.64 11.21 -21.59
CA SER A 190 -10.45 10.60 -22.65
C SER A 190 -11.92 10.44 -22.28
N GLY A 191 -12.22 10.45 -20.97
CA GLY A 191 -13.55 10.15 -20.42
C GLY A 191 -13.95 8.68 -20.51
N GLU A 192 -13.04 7.81 -20.95
CA GLU A 192 -13.27 6.37 -21.06
C GLU A 192 -12.77 5.66 -19.80
N LEU A 193 -13.39 4.54 -19.44
CA LEU A 193 -12.90 3.67 -18.35
C LEU A 193 -11.89 2.65 -18.89
N PRO A 194 -10.91 2.23 -18.06
CA PRO A 194 -10.01 1.16 -18.46
C PRO A 194 -10.76 -0.16 -18.68
N ASP A 195 -10.32 -0.96 -19.64
CA ASP A 195 -10.93 -2.28 -19.92
C ASP A 195 -10.46 -3.31 -18.88
N MET A 196 -11.26 -3.50 -17.83
CA MET A 196 -11.01 -4.44 -16.74
C MET A 196 -11.43 -5.89 -17.08
N SER A 197 -11.78 -6.20 -18.33
CA SER A 197 -12.23 -7.56 -18.71
C SER A 197 -11.08 -8.56 -18.89
N GLY A 198 -9.84 -8.10 -18.93
CA GLY A 198 -8.63 -8.91 -19.10
C GLY A 198 -8.18 -9.61 -17.80
N SER A 199 -7.11 -10.42 -17.91
CA SER A 199 -6.51 -11.14 -16.77
C SER A 199 -5.38 -10.40 -16.08
N GLY A 200 -5.17 -9.14 -16.38
CA GLY A 200 -4.10 -8.29 -15.79
C GLY A 200 -4.57 -6.86 -15.66
N ALA A 201 -3.84 -6.08 -14.88
CA ALA A 201 -4.10 -4.67 -14.68
C ALA A 201 -3.91 -3.89 -16.01
N PRO A 202 -4.95 -3.29 -16.58
CA PRO A 202 -4.85 -2.59 -17.85
C PRO A 202 -4.10 -1.26 -17.68
N LEU A 203 -3.36 -0.86 -18.72
CA LEU A 203 -2.69 0.45 -18.75
C LEU A 203 -3.71 1.58 -18.51
N GLY A 204 -3.34 2.51 -17.65
CA GLY A 204 -4.19 3.64 -17.27
C GLY A 204 -5.21 3.33 -16.18
N SER A 205 -5.13 2.16 -15.52
CA SER A 205 -5.89 1.84 -14.31
C SER A 205 -5.09 2.16 -13.04
N LEU A 206 -5.79 2.36 -11.93
CA LEU A 206 -5.16 2.46 -10.59
C LEU A 206 -4.47 1.15 -10.21
N GLU A 207 -5.05 0.00 -10.61
CA GLU A 207 -4.45 -1.32 -10.39
C GLU A 207 -3.08 -1.44 -11.07
N HIS A 208 -2.94 -0.98 -12.33
CA HIS A 208 -1.66 -0.97 -13.03
C HIS A 208 -0.65 -0.04 -12.37
N PHE A 209 -1.06 1.16 -11.98
CA PHE A 209 -0.19 2.11 -11.28
C PHE A 209 0.29 1.54 -9.94
N SER A 210 -0.61 0.95 -9.15
CA SER A 210 -0.28 0.28 -7.88
C SER A 210 0.71 -0.88 -8.09
N TYR A 211 0.56 -1.65 -9.17
CA TYR A 211 1.50 -2.70 -9.53
C TYR A 211 2.90 -2.16 -9.81
N VAL A 212 3.02 -1.09 -10.62
CA VAL A 212 4.32 -0.47 -10.93
C VAL A 212 4.94 0.15 -9.66
N LEU A 213 4.14 0.81 -8.83
CA LEU A 213 4.59 1.33 -7.54
C LEU A 213 5.13 0.21 -6.64
N GLY A 214 4.43 -0.94 -6.58
CA GLY A 214 4.89 -2.12 -5.86
C GLY A 214 6.27 -2.60 -6.33
N GLN A 215 6.52 -2.60 -7.65
CA GLN A 215 7.84 -2.94 -8.20
C GLN A 215 8.93 -1.93 -7.78
N CYS A 216 8.60 -0.64 -7.70
CA CYS A 216 9.51 0.40 -7.20
C CYS A 216 9.85 0.17 -5.72
N ILE A 217 8.85 -0.18 -4.89
CA ILE A 217 9.03 -0.49 -3.46
C ILE A 217 9.92 -1.72 -3.29
N ASP A 218 9.65 -2.80 -4.00
CA ASP A 218 10.46 -4.03 -3.94
C ASP A 218 11.92 -3.75 -4.35
N ARG A 219 12.09 -2.93 -5.38
CA ARG A 219 13.41 -2.52 -5.83
C ARG A 219 14.13 -1.65 -4.81
N TYR A 220 13.43 -0.70 -4.19
CA TYR A 220 13.97 0.13 -3.11
C TYR A 220 14.48 -0.73 -1.96
N ASN A 221 13.67 -1.67 -1.49
CA ASN A 221 14.06 -2.58 -0.42
C ASN A 221 15.31 -3.37 -0.78
N THR A 222 15.39 -3.90 -2.01
CA THR A 222 16.57 -4.65 -2.48
C THR A 222 17.83 -3.80 -2.58
N VAL A 223 17.72 -2.51 -2.89
CA VAL A 223 18.88 -1.64 -3.13
C VAL A 223 19.38 -0.98 -1.85
N PHE A 224 18.47 -0.59 -0.94
CA PHE A 224 18.82 0.26 0.20
C PHE A 224 18.56 -0.36 1.58
N VAL A 225 17.75 -1.43 1.68
CA VAL A 225 17.36 -2.02 2.97
C VAL A 225 18.02 -3.37 3.22
N ASP A 226 18.17 -4.24 2.21
CA ASP A 226 18.81 -5.56 2.29
C ASP A 226 20.35 -5.44 2.16
#